data_991843044dd2a3b9259f03e32e52fc5e
#
_entry.id   991843044dd2a3b9259f03e32e52fc5e
#
_cell.length_a   1.000
_cell.length_b   1.000
_cell.length_c   1.000
_cell.angle_alpha   90.00
_cell.angle_beta   90.00
_cell.angle_gamma   90.00
#
_symmetry.space_group_name_H-M   'P 1'
#
loop_
_entity.id
_entity.type
_entity.pdbx_description
1 polymer ?
#
loop_
_entity_poly.entity_id
_entity_poly.type
_entity_poly.pdbx_seq_one_letter_code
_entity_poly.pdbx_strand_id
1 'polypeptide(L)'
;MTTGVYYADTSALVRAYVSGEPHHAELRRQLLEGDVPVVTSVLTRVELASAVAAAGRAGRVRRPRLLLDRFDTDCRDDGPVTLLDLDTGTAFPLARRLVREHPLRALAAIHLAVALTEAVELAAGEPVLLVTCDKAQASAADSLGLALA
;
A
#
# COMPACT_ATOMS: atom_id res chain seq x y z
N MET A 1 6.71 18.91 -11.41
CA MET A 1 6.89 19.01 -9.95
C MET A 1 5.91 18.07 -9.26
N THR A 2 6.44 17.16 -8.46
CA THR A 2 5.59 16.22 -7.73
C THR A 2 4.99 16.92 -6.52
N THR A 3 3.68 16.79 -6.37
CA THR A 3 2.97 17.32 -5.21
C THR A 3 2.35 16.17 -4.45
N GLY A 4 2.96 15.81 -3.33
CA GLY A 4 2.44 14.79 -2.46
C GLY A 4 3.15 13.45 -2.54
N VAL A 5 2.64 12.54 -1.75
CA VAL A 5 3.15 11.17 -1.61
C VAL A 5 1.97 10.23 -1.70
N TYR A 6 2.11 9.15 -2.47
CA TYR A 6 1.12 8.07 -2.48
C TYR A 6 1.44 7.05 -1.38
N TYR A 7 0.48 6.79 -0.52
CA TYR A 7 0.52 5.60 0.31
C TYR A 7 -0.27 4.50 -0.40
N ALA A 8 0.43 3.47 -0.84
CA ALA A 8 -0.21 2.36 -1.53
C ALA A 8 -0.50 1.24 -0.52
N ASP A 9 -1.79 0.91 -0.37
CA ASP A 9 -2.20 -0.29 0.34
C ASP A 9 -1.81 -1.53 -0.46
N THR A 10 -1.68 -2.68 0.21
CA THR A 10 -1.30 -3.93 -0.44
C THR A 10 -2.25 -4.30 -1.58
N SER A 11 -3.56 -4.02 -1.44
CA SER A 11 -4.53 -4.33 -2.49
C SER A 11 -4.19 -3.65 -3.81
N ALA A 12 -3.74 -2.40 -3.76
CA ALA A 12 -3.33 -1.66 -4.95
C ALA A 12 -2.01 -2.19 -5.51
N LEU A 13 -1.04 -2.50 -4.64
CA LEU A 13 0.25 -3.03 -5.09
C LEU A 13 0.13 -4.42 -5.70
N VAL A 14 -0.69 -5.29 -5.17
CA VAL A 14 -0.96 -6.60 -5.79
C VAL A 14 -1.42 -6.40 -7.24
N ARG A 15 -2.34 -5.50 -7.47
CA ARG A 15 -2.83 -5.22 -8.82
C ARG A 15 -1.79 -4.58 -9.72
N ALA A 16 -0.89 -3.77 -9.15
CA ALA A 16 0.21 -3.18 -9.91
C ALA A 16 1.23 -4.23 -10.38
N TYR A 17 1.41 -5.29 -9.61
CA TYR A 17 2.39 -6.34 -9.93
C TYR A 17 1.81 -7.54 -10.67
N VAL A 18 0.57 -7.92 -10.39
CA VAL A 18 -0.03 -9.14 -10.97
C VAL A 18 -0.83 -8.77 -12.22
N SER A 19 -0.36 -9.20 -13.40
CA SER A 19 -0.92 -8.82 -14.70
C SER A 19 -2.28 -9.39 -14.91
N GLY A 20 -2.97 -10.05 -14.36
CA GLY A 20 -4.36 -10.50 -14.56
C GLY A 20 -5.36 -9.76 -13.71
N GLU A 21 -4.89 -8.91 -12.81
CA GLU A 21 -5.75 -8.21 -11.87
C GLU A 21 -6.45 -7.00 -12.51
N PRO A 22 -7.67 -6.66 -12.04
CA PRO A 22 -8.35 -5.46 -12.50
C PRO A 22 -7.50 -4.20 -12.30
N HIS A 23 -7.52 -3.31 -13.28
CA HIS A 23 -6.79 -2.05 -13.25
C HIS A 23 -5.27 -2.19 -13.17
N HIS A 24 -4.73 -3.36 -13.52
CA HIS A 24 -3.30 -3.62 -13.47
C HIS A 24 -2.47 -2.55 -14.18
N ALA A 25 -2.80 -2.25 -15.43
CA ALA A 25 -2.01 -1.31 -16.23
C ALA A 25 -2.03 0.11 -15.64
N GLU A 26 -3.18 0.56 -15.17
CA GLU A 26 -3.33 1.88 -14.57
C GLU A 26 -2.54 2.01 -13.27
N LEU A 27 -2.68 1.01 -12.38
CA LEU A 27 -1.99 1.02 -11.09
C LEU A 27 -0.48 0.83 -11.25
N ARG A 28 -0.06 0.03 -12.22
CA ARG A 28 1.35 -0.11 -12.53
C ARG A 28 1.96 1.23 -12.96
N ARG A 29 1.30 1.94 -13.87
CA ARG A 29 1.78 3.27 -14.29
C ARG A 29 1.81 4.26 -13.13
N GLN A 30 0.76 4.27 -12.33
CA GLN A 30 0.63 5.21 -11.22
C GLN A 30 1.67 4.96 -10.13
N LEU A 31 1.87 3.70 -9.74
CA LEU A 31 2.66 3.36 -8.57
C LEU A 31 4.12 3.02 -8.88
N LEU A 32 4.40 2.46 -10.05
CA LEU A 32 5.73 1.95 -10.37
C LEU A 32 6.44 2.75 -11.47
N GLU A 33 5.71 3.50 -12.27
CA GLU A 33 6.26 4.22 -13.43
C GLU A 33 5.99 5.73 -13.38
N GLY A 34 5.34 6.22 -12.33
CA GLY A 34 5.00 7.64 -12.18
C GLY A 34 6.06 8.45 -11.46
N ASP A 35 5.81 9.75 -11.33
CA ASP A 35 6.73 10.69 -10.72
C ASP A 35 6.45 10.94 -9.24
N VAL A 36 5.27 10.58 -8.75
CA VAL A 36 4.89 10.78 -7.35
C VAL A 36 5.56 9.69 -6.49
N PRO A 37 6.27 10.05 -5.42
CA PRO A 37 6.85 9.05 -4.53
C PRO A 37 5.78 8.13 -3.94
N VAL A 38 6.09 6.84 -3.86
CA VAL A 38 5.19 5.82 -3.35
C VAL A 38 5.78 5.21 -2.08
N VAL A 39 4.99 5.18 -1.03
CA VAL A 39 5.36 4.52 0.23
C VAL A 39 4.32 3.46 0.57
N THR A 40 4.74 2.47 1.34
CA THR A 40 3.86 1.46 1.90
C THR A 40 4.47 0.91 3.19
N SER A 41 3.71 0.16 3.96
CA SER A 41 4.22 -0.48 5.18
C SER A 41 5.06 -1.70 4.87
N VAL A 42 6.01 -2.02 5.75
CA VAL A 42 6.76 -3.29 5.71
C VAL A 42 5.83 -4.51 5.75
N LEU A 43 4.61 -4.37 6.27
CA LEU A 43 3.59 -5.42 6.21
C LEU A 43 3.32 -5.90 4.80
N THR A 44 3.42 -5.02 3.82
CA THR A 44 3.17 -5.33 2.41
C THR A 44 4.10 -6.44 1.91
N ARG A 45 5.31 -6.55 2.45
CA ARG A 45 6.21 -7.64 2.04
C ARG A 45 5.62 -9.02 2.31
N VAL A 46 4.94 -9.19 3.43
CA VAL A 46 4.29 -10.46 3.78
C VAL A 46 2.96 -10.62 3.04
N GLU A 47 2.16 -9.56 3.01
CA GLU A 47 0.86 -9.62 2.36
C GLU A 47 0.95 -9.84 0.85
N LEU A 48 1.88 -9.15 0.19
CA LEU A 48 2.12 -9.33 -1.24
C LEU A 48 2.65 -10.74 -1.53
N ALA A 49 3.57 -11.23 -0.70
CA ALA A 49 4.08 -12.59 -0.83
C ALA A 49 2.95 -13.61 -0.71
N SER A 50 2.04 -13.42 0.23
CA SER A 50 0.86 -14.28 0.41
C SER A 50 -0.05 -14.27 -0.82
N ALA A 51 -0.36 -13.07 -1.33
CA ALA A 51 -1.23 -12.93 -2.50
C ALA A 51 -0.60 -13.53 -3.77
N VAL A 52 0.69 -13.27 -3.98
CA VAL A 52 1.42 -13.79 -5.15
C VAL A 52 1.56 -15.32 -5.08
N ALA A 53 1.85 -15.86 -3.90
CA ALA A 53 1.93 -17.31 -3.72
C ALA A 53 0.58 -17.99 -3.99
N ALA A 54 -0.51 -17.40 -3.49
CA ALA A 54 -1.87 -17.91 -3.75
C ALA A 54 -2.20 -17.86 -5.24
N ALA A 55 -1.86 -16.77 -5.92
CA ALA A 55 -2.05 -16.64 -7.36
C ALA A 55 -1.22 -17.66 -8.13
N GLY A 56 0.00 -17.96 -7.65
CA GLY A 56 0.85 -19.02 -8.23
C GLY A 56 0.22 -20.40 -8.10
N ARG A 57 -0.29 -20.73 -6.94
CA ARG A 57 -0.98 -22.00 -6.71
C ARG A 57 -2.26 -22.14 -7.57
N ALA A 58 -2.92 -21.02 -7.84
CA ALA A 58 -4.12 -20.99 -8.69
C ALA A 58 -3.79 -20.92 -10.21
N GLY A 59 -2.51 -20.92 -10.57
CA GLY A 59 -2.08 -20.87 -11.97
C GLY A 59 -2.17 -19.49 -12.62
N ARG A 60 -2.48 -18.44 -11.86
CA ARG A 60 -2.59 -17.06 -12.38
C ARG A 60 -1.25 -16.35 -12.48
N VAL A 61 -0.25 -16.79 -11.75
CA VAL A 61 1.12 -16.28 -11.80
C VAL A 61 2.05 -17.44 -12.10
N ARG A 62 2.81 -17.33 -13.17
CA ARG A 62 3.69 -18.44 -13.64
C ARG A 62 4.97 -18.55 -12.80
N ARG A 63 5.52 -17.42 -12.37
CA ARG A 63 6.79 -17.36 -11.64
C ARG A 63 6.66 -16.47 -10.41
N PRO A 64 6.00 -16.97 -9.35
CA PRO A 64 5.77 -16.16 -8.14
C PRO A 64 7.06 -15.61 -7.53
N ARG A 65 8.11 -16.42 -7.49
CA ARG A 65 9.41 -16.03 -6.92
C ARG A 65 10.03 -14.85 -7.66
N LEU A 66 9.96 -14.88 -8.98
CA LEU A 66 10.53 -13.81 -9.79
C LEU A 66 9.79 -12.49 -9.57
N LEU A 67 8.47 -12.56 -9.43
CA LEU A 67 7.64 -11.39 -9.17
C LEU A 67 7.98 -10.78 -7.80
N LEU A 68 8.19 -11.61 -6.79
CA LEU A 68 8.57 -11.14 -5.45
C LEU A 68 9.99 -10.56 -5.44
N ASP A 69 10.92 -11.15 -6.20
CA ASP A 69 12.26 -10.58 -6.35
C ASP A 69 12.20 -9.20 -7.00
N ARG A 70 11.28 -9.01 -7.95
CA ARG A 70 11.08 -7.70 -8.57
C ARG A 70 10.56 -6.68 -7.57
N PHE A 71 9.59 -7.05 -6.73
CA PHE A 71 9.11 -6.17 -5.68
C PHE A 71 10.23 -5.79 -4.70
N ASP A 72 11.03 -6.76 -4.28
CA ASP A 72 12.16 -6.49 -3.38
C ASP A 72 13.16 -5.53 -4.01
N THR A 73 13.42 -5.65 -5.30
CA THR A 73 14.28 -4.72 -6.03
C THR A 73 13.67 -3.33 -6.09
N ASP A 74 12.37 -3.24 -6.35
CA ASP A 74 11.67 -1.95 -6.41
C ASP A 74 11.63 -1.23 -5.06
N CYS A 75 11.83 -1.95 -3.96
CA CYS A 75 11.87 -1.38 -2.61
C CYS A 75 13.26 -0.94 -2.16
N ARG A 76 14.28 -1.07 -3.01
CA ARG A 76 15.64 -0.59 -2.69
C ARG A 76 15.71 0.92 -2.77
N ASP A 77 16.82 1.49 -2.27
CA ASP A 77 16.97 2.93 -2.07
C ASP A 77 16.62 3.80 -3.28
N ASP A 78 16.93 3.35 -4.48
CA ASP A 78 16.64 4.08 -5.72
C ASP A 78 15.44 3.51 -6.50
N GLY A 79 14.69 2.63 -5.88
CA GLY A 79 13.49 2.04 -6.47
C GLY A 79 12.24 2.90 -6.32
N PRO A 80 11.16 2.56 -7.02
CA PRO A 80 9.93 3.36 -7.01
C PRO A 80 9.12 3.27 -5.71
N VAL A 81 9.39 2.29 -4.84
CA VAL A 81 8.61 2.07 -3.62
C VAL A 81 9.51 2.21 -2.39
N THR A 82 9.04 2.94 -1.39
CA THR A 82 9.72 3.04 -0.10
C THR A 82 8.91 2.28 0.95
N LEU A 83 9.57 1.38 1.67
CA LEU A 83 8.95 0.68 2.79
C LEU A 83 9.10 1.50 4.06
N LEU A 84 7.99 1.73 4.74
CA LEU A 84 7.96 2.40 6.04
C LEU A 84 8.01 1.35 7.14
N ASP A 85 8.89 1.54 8.11
CA ASP A 85 8.94 0.70 9.30
C ASP A 85 7.64 0.83 10.08
N LEU A 86 7.22 -0.27 10.67
CA LEU A 86 6.01 -0.29 11.47
C LEU A 86 6.34 0.03 12.92
N ASP A 87 6.03 1.25 13.33
CA ASP A 87 6.11 1.65 14.74
C ASP A 87 4.83 1.21 15.44
N THR A 88 4.91 0.09 16.15
CA THR A 88 3.76 -0.48 16.84
C THR A 88 3.24 0.43 17.95
N GLY A 89 4.11 1.23 18.57
CA GLY A 89 3.71 2.18 19.60
C GLY A 89 2.83 3.31 19.09
N THR A 90 2.97 3.67 17.82
CA THR A 90 2.19 4.73 17.18
C THR A 90 1.02 4.16 16.37
N ALA A 91 1.29 3.14 15.55
CA ALA A 91 0.30 2.63 14.60
C ALA A 91 -0.78 1.75 15.26
N PHE A 92 -0.41 0.89 16.22
CA PHE A 92 -1.37 -0.05 16.80
C PHE A 92 -2.46 0.60 17.65
N PRO A 93 -2.17 1.58 18.51
CA PRO A 93 -3.24 2.28 19.24
C PRO A 93 -4.25 2.94 18.29
N LEU A 94 -3.77 3.55 17.22
CA LEU A 94 -4.63 4.15 16.20
C LEU A 94 -5.41 3.09 15.43
N ALA A 95 -4.76 2.03 14.97
CA ALA A 95 -5.42 0.94 14.26
C ALA A 95 -6.52 0.29 15.12
N ARG A 96 -6.24 0.08 16.41
CA ARG A 96 -7.21 -0.44 17.37
C ARG A 96 -8.45 0.45 17.47
N ARG A 97 -8.27 1.77 17.49
CA ARG A 97 -9.38 2.73 17.48
C ARG A 97 -10.15 2.64 16.15
N LEU A 98 -9.45 2.56 15.04
CA LEU A 98 -10.07 2.54 13.71
C LEU A 98 -10.96 1.31 13.51
N VAL A 99 -10.55 0.12 13.97
CA VAL A 99 -11.39 -1.09 13.84
C VAL A 99 -12.64 -1.02 14.71
N ARG A 100 -12.63 -0.21 15.77
CA ARG A 100 -13.81 0.01 16.62
C ARG A 100 -14.78 1.02 16.01
N GLU A 101 -14.27 1.97 15.25
CA GLU A 101 -15.07 3.08 14.71
C GLU A 101 -15.52 2.84 13.26
N HIS A 102 -14.86 1.94 12.54
CA HIS A 102 -15.11 1.67 11.12
C HIS A 102 -15.13 0.15 10.87
N PRO A 103 -15.88 -0.31 9.85
CA PRO A 103 -15.94 -1.74 9.51
C PRO A 103 -14.68 -2.17 8.72
N LEU A 104 -13.52 -2.11 9.37
CA LEU A 104 -12.22 -2.43 8.80
C LEU A 104 -11.69 -3.75 9.32
N ARG A 105 -11.02 -4.51 8.45
CA ARG A 105 -10.19 -5.63 8.87
C ARG A 105 -8.91 -5.11 9.53
N ALA A 106 -8.30 -5.91 10.38
CA ALA A 106 -7.13 -5.51 11.16
C ALA A 106 -5.99 -4.96 10.30
N LEU A 107 -5.62 -5.67 9.23
CA LEU A 107 -4.50 -5.23 8.38
C LEU A 107 -4.83 -3.95 7.61
N ALA A 108 -6.06 -3.79 7.14
CA ALA A 108 -6.50 -2.55 6.50
C ALA A 108 -6.43 -1.37 7.47
N ALA A 109 -6.81 -1.58 8.73
CA ALA A 109 -6.70 -0.55 9.77
C ALA A 109 -5.25 -0.19 10.07
N ILE A 110 -4.34 -1.18 10.09
CA ILE A 110 -2.91 -0.92 10.31
C ILE A 110 -2.34 -0.10 9.16
N HIS A 111 -2.65 -0.45 7.91
CA HIS A 111 -2.23 0.35 6.76
C HIS A 111 -2.73 1.79 6.85
N LEU A 112 -4.00 1.96 7.19
CA LEU A 112 -4.59 3.29 7.33
C LEU A 112 -3.92 4.08 8.45
N ALA A 113 -3.61 3.43 9.58
CA ALA A 113 -2.88 4.06 10.67
C ALA A 113 -1.48 4.50 10.26
N VAL A 114 -0.75 3.68 9.48
CA VAL A 114 0.58 4.04 8.96
C VAL A 114 0.46 5.21 7.98
N ALA A 115 -0.55 5.22 7.13
CA ALA A 115 -0.78 6.33 6.20
C ALA A 115 -1.04 7.65 6.94
N LEU A 116 -1.72 7.59 8.07
CA LEU A 116 -2.06 8.78 8.88
C LEU A 116 -0.93 9.23 9.82
N THR A 117 0.07 8.40 10.04
CA THR A 117 1.17 8.69 10.97
C THR A 117 2.52 8.73 10.28
N GLU A 118 3.18 7.60 10.07
CA GLU A 118 4.53 7.57 9.48
C GLU A 118 4.59 8.20 8.08
N ALA A 119 3.58 7.97 7.25
CA ALA A 119 3.58 8.54 5.90
C ALA A 119 3.42 10.07 5.95
N VAL A 120 2.57 10.58 6.83
CA VAL A 120 2.39 12.03 7.02
C VAL A 120 3.68 12.66 7.51
N GLU A 121 4.36 12.03 8.44
CA GLU A 121 5.65 12.50 8.95
C GLU A 121 6.71 12.52 7.85
N LEU A 122 6.81 11.46 7.06
CA LEU A 122 7.73 11.38 5.94
C LEU A 122 7.44 12.45 4.89
N ALA A 123 6.18 12.73 4.63
CA ALA A 123 5.77 13.69 3.61
C ALA A 123 6.13 15.15 3.95
N ALA A 124 6.41 15.43 5.23
CA ALA A 124 6.94 16.72 5.70
C ALA A 124 6.15 17.92 5.17
N GLY A 125 4.84 17.89 5.32
CA GLY A 125 3.95 18.98 4.89
C GLY A 125 3.30 18.76 3.53
N GLU A 126 3.81 17.86 2.70
CA GLU A 126 3.18 17.50 1.44
C GLU A 126 1.96 16.60 1.72
N PRO A 127 0.93 16.64 0.87
CA PRO A 127 -0.24 15.79 1.07
C PRO A 127 0.08 14.31 0.87
N VAL A 128 -0.54 13.48 1.69
CA VAL A 128 -0.52 12.02 1.52
C VAL A 128 -1.85 11.63 0.88
N LEU A 129 -1.78 10.88 -0.22
CA LEU A 129 -2.95 10.37 -0.91
C LEU A 129 -2.95 8.85 -0.83
N LEU A 130 -4.06 8.28 -0.37
CA LEU A 130 -4.21 6.83 -0.25
C LEU A 130 -4.57 6.24 -1.62
N VAL A 131 -3.84 5.21 -2.02
CA VAL A 131 -4.16 4.39 -3.19
C VAL A 131 -4.58 3.01 -2.70
N THR A 132 -5.85 2.70 -2.83
CA THR A 132 -6.39 1.43 -2.34
C THR A 132 -7.51 0.94 -3.26
N CYS A 133 -7.68 -0.38 -3.29
CA CYS A 133 -8.81 -1.05 -3.95
C CYS A 133 -9.81 -1.61 -2.93
N ASP A 134 -9.60 -1.36 -1.66
CA ASP A 134 -10.49 -1.76 -0.56
C ASP A 134 -11.49 -0.63 -0.30
N LYS A 135 -12.76 -0.88 -0.60
CA LYS A 135 -13.81 0.13 -0.48
C LYS A 135 -14.05 0.57 0.97
N ALA A 136 -13.96 -0.34 1.92
CA ALA A 136 -14.14 -0.02 3.33
C ALA A 136 -13.00 0.87 3.82
N GLN A 137 -11.78 0.58 3.40
CA GLN A 137 -10.61 1.40 3.73
C GLN A 137 -10.72 2.80 3.10
N ALA A 138 -11.12 2.88 1.83
CA ALA A 138 -11.31 4.16 1.15
C ALA A 138 -12.36 5.01 1.86
N SER A 139 -13.47 4.42 2.26
CA SER A 139 -14.54 5.11 2.97
C SER A 139 -14.08 5.63 4.33
N ALA A 140 -13.35 4.82 5.08
CA ALA A 140 -12.79 5.23 6.37
C ALA A 140 -11.78 6.37 6.19
N ALA A 141 -10.91 6.28 5.20
CA ALA A 141 -9.93 7.32 4.88
C ALA A 141 -10.61 8.65 4.59
N ASP A 142 -11.66 8.63 3.77
CA ASP A 142 -12.43 9.83 3.43
C ASP A 142 -13.03 10.45 4.69
N SER A 143 -13.62 9.64 5.57
CA SER A 143 -14.18 10.11 6.85
C SER A 143 -13.14 10.76 7.76
N LEU A 144 -11.88 10.34 7.65
CA LEU A 144 -10.77 10.84 8.46
C LEU A 144 -10.04 12.02 7.81
N GLY A 145 -10.50 12.47 6.66
CA GLY A 145 -9.88 13.58 5.93
C GLY A 145 -8.62 13.21 5.17
N LEU A 146 -8.33 11.92 4.99
CA LEU A 146 -7.23 11.47 4.16
C LEU A 146 -7.67 11.42 2.70
N ALA A 147 -6.97 12.15 1.84
CA ALA A 147 -7.32 12.22 0.44
C ALA A 147 -7.07 10.89 -0.28
N LEU A 148 -7.87 10.61 -1.29
CA LEU A 148 -7.73 9.44 -2.16
C LEU A 148 -7.12 9.87 -3.49
N ALA A 149 -6.24 9.02 -4.01
CA ALA A 149 -5.65 9.25 -5.33
C ALA A 149 -6.56 8.72 -6.44
#